data_b15fe1be6e108fcf362cff9a50eb785f
#
_entry.id   b15fe1be6e108fcf362cff9a50eb785f
#
_cell.length_a   1.000
_cell.length_b   1.000
_cell.length_c   1.000
_cell.angle_alpha   90.00
_cell.angle_beta   90.00
_cell.angle_gamma   90.00
#
_symmetry.space_group_name_H-M   'P 1'
#
loop_
_entity.id
_entity.type
_entity.pdbx_description
1 polymer ?
#
loop_
_entity_poly.entity_id
_entity_poly.type
_entity_poly.pdbx_seq_one_letter_code
_entity_poly.pdbx_strand_id
1 'polypeptide(L)'
;MTNFNNSYIGIRPDLLKHIKGKNNIILDIGCATGSNGRYLLEHGIAQKIIGAEYDQEMAEISSQIYDKVYIGNLNDDEFIKKICENTEKVDYILFGDVLEHLMDSQSVLAHLSTLLKENGEVIISVPNISHIELFIQVYIRGTWPRNERGIFDKTHVTWFTKKDVYKMVESAGLQIKTYDYNLRARDAIGSKFNFWLKVLKIINKNLFVFQHIVVAKKDKIK
;
A
#
# COMPACT_ATOMS: atom_id res chain seq x y z
N MET A 1 10.55 3.48 25.21
CA MET A 1 9.24 3.72 24.57
C MET A 1 9.52 3.89 23.10
N THR A 2 8.86 3.12 22.24
CA THR A 2 9.01 3.24 20.78
C THR A 2 8.50 4.58 20.30
N ASN A 3 9.28 5.29 19.48
CA ASN A 3 8.95 6.64 19.00
C ASN A 3 8.06 6.65 17.75
N PHE A 4 7.70 5.47 17.22
CA PHE A 4 6.93 5.35 15.98
C PHE A 4 5.42 5.15 16.19
N ASN A 5 4.64 5.44 15.17
CA ASN A 5 3.18 5.32 15.22
C ASN A 5 2.75 3.84 15.12
N ASN A 6 2.24 3.27 16.20
CA ASN A 6 1.75 1.89 16.28
C ASN A 6 0.60 1.57 15.29
N SER A 7 -0.03 2.57 14.67
CA SER A 7 -1.08 2.34 13.68
C SER A 7 -0.57 1.75 12.36
N TYR A 8 0.74 1.84 12.09
CA TYR A 8 1.39 1.25 10.93
C TYR A 8 1.82 -0.21 11.14
N ILE A 9 1.65 -0.73 12.37
CA ILE A 9 2.02 -2.11 12.69
C ILE A 9 0.81 -3.02 12.57
N GLY A 10 0.95 -4.09 11.81
CA GLY A 10 -0.09 -5.10 11.71
C GLY A 10 0.00 -5.93 10.44
N ILE A 11 -0.61 -7.10 10.49
CA ILE A 11 -0.77 -7.94 9.30
C ILE A 11 -1.89 -7.36 8.45
N ARG A 12 -1.69 -7.37 7.13
CA ARG A 12 -2.64 -6.90 6.11
C ARG A 12 -3.22 -8.07 5.32
N PRO A 13 -4.15 -8.87 5.89
CA PRO A 13 -4.73 -10.04 5.22
C PRO A 13 -5.43 -9.67 3.91
N ASP A 14 -5.93 -8.44 3.82
CA ASP A 14 -6.56 -7.86 2.64
C ASP A 14 -5.59 -7.72 1.45
N LEU A 15 -4.30 -7.54 1.69
CA LEU A 15 -3.25 -7.54 0.68
C LEU A 15 -2.69 -8.94 0.46
N LEU A 16 -2.34 -9.62 1.55
CA LEU A 16 -1.64 -10.90 1.52
C LEU A 16 -2.44 -12.02 0.84
N LYS A 17 -3.78 -11.97 0.86
CA LYS A 17 -4.67 -12.91 0.14
C LYS A 17 -4.45 -12.94 -1.38
N HIS A 18 -3.84 -11.89 -1.93
CA HIS A 18 -3.54 -11.80 -3.36
C HIS A 18 -2.22 -12.47 -3.75
N ILE A 19 -1.34 -12.77 -2.80
CA ILE A 19 -0.11 -13.53 -3.04
C ILE A 19 -0.47 -15.00 -3.22
N LYS A 20 -0.07 -15.59 -4.34
CA LYS A 20 -0.36 -16.98 -4.69
C LYS A 20 0.92 -17.82 -4.73
N GLY A 21 0.75 -19.11 -4.57
CA GLY A 21 1.90 -20.04 -4.57
C GLY A 21 2.63 -20.11 -3.23
N LYS A 22 3.81 -20.69 -3.27
CA LYS A 22 4.72 -20.85 -2.14
C LYS A 22 6.15 -20.50 -2.55
N ASN A 23 7.00 -20.28 -1.57
CA ASN A 23 8.43 -19.99 -1.80
C ASN A 23 8.66 -18.76 -2.69
N ASN A 24 7.82 -17.74 -2.58
CA ASN A 24 7.96 -16.49 -3.33
C ASN A 24 9.13 -15.65 -2.79
N ILE A 25 9.76 -14.88 -3.67
CA ILE A 25 10.67 -13.78 -3.32
C ILE A 25 9.84 -12.50 -3.36
N ILE A 26 9.80 -11.76 -2.25
CA ILE A 26 8.92 -10.60 -2.09
C ILE A 26 9.72 -9.36 -1.73
N LEU A 27 9.40 -8.24 -2.36
CA LEU A 27 9.87 -6.92 -1.99
C LEU A 27 8.73 -6.17 -1.30
N ASP A 28 8.88 -5.90 -0.01
CA ASP A 28 7.88 -5.23 0.84
C ASP A 28 8.30 -3.78 1.07
N ILE A 29 7.60 -2.85 0.43
CA ILE A 29 7.88 -1.41 0.46
C ILE A 29 7.04 -0.75 1.56
N GLY A 30 7.72 -0.01 2.47
CA GLY A 30 7.11 0.49 3.69
C GLY A 30 6.82 -0.66 4.65
N CYS A 31 7.81 -1.52 4.86
CA CYS A 31 7.60 -2.80 5.55
C CYS A 31 7.36 -2.66 7.07
N ALA A 32 7.49 -1.45 7.61
CA ALA A 32 7.36 -1.16 9.04
C ALA A 32 8.17 -2.17 9.90
N THR A 33 7.57 -2.76 10.92
CA THR A 33 8.22 -3.76 11.78
C THR A 33 8.25 -5.17 11.21
N GLY A 34 7.89 -5.36 9.92
CA GLY A 34 7.99 -6.65 9.24
C GLY A 34 6.85 -7.64 9.54
N SER A 35 5.71 -7.17 10.05
CA SER A 35 4.58 -8.06 10.44
C SER A 35 4.03 -8.88 9.26
N ASN A 36 3.90 -8.27 8.07
CA ASN A 36 3.47 -8.96 6.85
C ASN A 36 4.45 -10.06 6.45
N GLY A 37 5.74 -9.73 6.42
CA GLY A 37 6.78 -10.67 6.04
C GLY A 37 6.91 -11.82 6.99
N ARG A 38 6.86 -11.57 8.30
CA ARG A 38 6.84 -12.65 9.31
C ARG A 38 5.73 -13.65 9.01
N TYR A 39 4.51 -13.14 8.79
CA TYR A 39 3.37 -14.00 8.45
C TYR A 39 3.62 -14.82 7.19
N LEU A 40 4.16 -14.20 6.14
CA LEU A 40 4.42 -14.87 4.85
C LEU A 40 5.50 -15.96 4.96
N LEU A 41 6.55 -15.73 5.75
CA LEU A 41 7.62 -16.72 6.02
C LEU A 41 7.09 -17.87 6.86
N GLU A 42 6.39 -17.60 7.96
CA GLU A 42 5.85 -18.62 8.86
C GLU A 42 4.85 -19.58 8.18
N HIS A 43 4.15 -19.07 7.14
CA HIS A 43 3.19 -19.88 6.37
C HIS A 43 3.77 -20.50 5.09
N GLY A 44 5.07 -20.35 4.84
CA GLY A 44 5.75 -20.88 3.65
C GLY A 44 5.25 -20.26 2.33
N ILE A 45 4.62 -19.08 2.41
CA ILE A 45 4.18 -18.32 1.23
C ILE A 45 5.39 -17.63 0.59
N ALA A 46 6.28 -17.08 1.41
CA ALA A 46 7.56 -16.55 0.98
C ALA A 46 8.71 -17.44 1.45
N GLN A 47 9.79 -17.51 0.67
CA GLN A 47 11.07 -18.07 1.05
C GLN A 47 12.11 -16.98 1.33
N LYS A 48 11.90 -15.77 0.77
CA LYS A 48 12.79 -14.64 0.91
C LYS A 48 12.00 -13.34 0.87
N ILE A 49 12.33 -12.44 1.80
CA ILE A 49 11.70 -11.11 1.84
C ILE A 49 12.78 -10.04 1.96
N ILE A 50 12.64 -9.04 1.10
CA ILE A 50 13.46 -7.84 1.08
C ILE A 50 12.55 -6.68 1.46
N GLY A 51 12.97 -5.85 2.42
CA GLY A 51 12.21 -4.69 2.87
C GLY A 51 12.83 -3.37 2.42
N ALA A 52 12.01 -2.34 2.35
CA ALA A 52 12.44 -0.95 2.32
C ALA A 52 11.61 -0.15 3.33
N GLU A 53 12.26 0.60 4.23
CA GLU A 53 11.58 1.34 5.29
C GLU A 53 12.27 2.69 5.52
N TYR A 54 11.45 3.71 5.81
CA TYR A 54 11.93 5.06 6.09
C TYR A 54 12.35 5.22 7.56
N ASP A 55 11.55 4.68 8.47
CA ASP A 55 11.79 4.76 9.92
C ASP A 55 12.87 3.76 10.33
N GLN A 56 13.95 4.29 10.91
CA GLN A 56 15.12 3.49 11.28
C GLN A 56 14.77 2.45 12.37
N GLU A 57 13.99 2.83 13.37
CA GLU A 57 13.64 1.94 14.50
C GLU A 57 12.78 0.77 14.00
N MET A 58 11.80 1.03 13.12
CA MET A 58 10.99 0.00 12.48
C MET A 58 11.85 -0.91 11.57
N ALA A 59 12.75 -0.32 10.80
CA ALA A 59 13.65 -1.06 9.91
C ALA A 59 14.60 -1.98 10.67
N GLU A 60 15.11 -1.56 11.83
CA GLU A 60 15.93 -2.40 12.69
C GLU A 60 15.16 -3.61 13.22
N ILE A 61 13.87 -3.45 13.56
CA ILE A 61 13.00 -4.55 13.98
C ILE A 61 12.75 -5.51 12.81
N SER A 62 12.39 -5.00 11.63
CA SER A 62 12.13 -5.83 10.45
C SER A 62 13.39 -6.55 9.94
N SER A 63 14.57 -5.97 10.13
CA SER A 63 15.86 -6.59 9.76
C SER A 63 16.17 -7.89 10.54
N GLN A 64 15.48 -8.12 11.65
CA GLN A 64 15.60 -9.39 12.39
C GLN A 64 14.76 -10.52 11.77
N ILE A 65 13.90 -10.16 10.79
CA ILE A 65 12.93 -11.08 10.19
C ILE A 65 13.23 -11.25 8.69
N TYR A 66 13.55 -10.14 8.00
CA TYR A 66 13.76 -10.09 6.56
C TYR A 66 15.21 -10.42 6.20
N ASP A 67 15.42 -10.97 5.02
CA ASP A 67 16.77 -11.29 4.50
C ASP A 67 17.60 -10.02 4.29
N LYS A 68 16.95 -8.92 3.97
CA LYS A 68 17.56 -7.61 3.78
C LYS A 68 16.53 -6.50 3.99
N VAL A 69 16.94 -5.40 4.63
CA VAL A 69 16.13 -4.18 4.72
C VAL A 69 16.97 -2.98 4.27
N TYR A 70 16.42 -2.22 3.33
CA TYR A 70 16.97 -0.93 2.93
C TYR A 70 16.36 0.16 3.79
N ILE A 71 17.18 0.97 4.43
CA ILE A 71 16.72 2.11 5.24
C ILE A 71 16.94 3.39 4.44
N GLY A 72 15.87 4.16 4.20
CA GLY A 72 15.93 5.41 3.48
C GLY A 72 14.59 5.92 2.98
N ASN A 73 14.64 7.04 2.25
CA ASN A 73 13.48 7.77 1.78
C ASN A 73 13.21 7.46 0.29
N LEU A 74 12.03 6.96 -0.02
CA LEU A 74 11.60 6.70 -1.40
C LEU A 74 11.35 7.96 -2.25
N ASN A 75 11.39 9.15 -1.66
CA ASN A 75 11.44 10.42 -2.40
C ASN A 75 12.87 10.80 -2.84
N ASP A 76 13.86 9.95 -2.56
CA ASP A 76 15.25 10.11 -2.99
C ASP A 76 15.56 9.13 -4.13
N ASP A 77 15.85 9.65 -5.30
CA ASP A 77 16.13 8.86 -6.51
C ASP A 77 17.36 7.95 -6.33
N GLU A 78 18.38 8.38 -5.61
CA GLU A 78 19.56 7.55 -5.34
C GLU A 78 19.23 6.37 -4.43
N PHE A 79 18.27 6.54 -3.52
CA PHE A 79 17.78 5.44 -2.69
C PHE A 79 17.02 4.40 -3.53
N ILE A 80 16.15 4.85 -4.44
CA ILE A 80 15.43 3.96 -5.37
C ILE A 80 16.41 3.20 -6.26
N LYS A 81 17.39 3.90 -6.82
CA LYS A 81 18.46 3.32 -7.63
C LYS A 81 19.24 2.27 -6.86
N LYS A 82 19.63 2.56 -5.60
CA LYS A 82 20.30 1.60 -4.72
C LYS A 82 19.48 0.31 -4.54
N ILE A 83 18.15 0.41 -4.36
CA ILE A 83 17.27 -0.75 -4.27
C ILE A 83 17.29 -1.52 -5.60
N CYS A 84 17.11 -0.83 -6.73
CA CYS A 84 17.05 -1.46 -8.04
C CYS A 84 18.34 -2.19 -8.44
N GLU A 85 19.50 -1.63 -8.13
CA GLU A 85 20.79 -2.20 -8.47
C GLU A 85 21.19 -3.38 -7.56
N ASN A 86 20.69 -3.41 -6.32
CA ASN A 86 21.13 -4.38 -5.32
C ASN A 86 20.05 -5.37 -4.89
N THR A 87 18.96 -5.47 -5.67
CA THR A 87 17.85 -6.40 -5.44
C THR A 87 17.67 -7.30 -6.66
N GLU A 88 17.57 -8.60 -6.42
CA GLU A 88 17.24 -9.57 -7.45
C GLU A 88 15.79 -9.42 -7.96
N LYS A 89 15.45 -10.14 -9.04
CA LYS A 89 14.06 -10.18 -9.52
C LYS A 89 13.16 -10.89 -8.53
N VAL A 90 11.99 -10.30 -8.25
CA VAL A 90 11.03 -10.75 -7.25
C VAL A 90 9.72 -11.23 -7.88
N ASP A 91 9.01 -12.10 -7.18
CA ASP A 91 7.69 -12.59 -7.60
C ASP A 91 6.61 -11.57 -7.28
N TYR A 92 6.73 -10.87 -6.14
CA TYR A 92 5.78 -9.85 -5.72
C TYR A 92 6.48 -8.60 -5.19
N ILE A 93 5.85 -7.45 -5.47
CA ILE A 93 6.18 -6.18 -4.80
C ILE A 93 4.92 -5.72 -4.06
N LEU A 94 5.04 -5.38 -2.78
CA LEU A 94 3.96 -4.89 -1.94
C LEU A 94 4.14 -3.39 -1.70
N PHE A 95 3.07 -2.61 -1.91
CA PHE A 95 2.92 -1.22 -1.48
C PHE A 95 1.67 -1.13 -0.60
N GLY A 96 1.85 -1.26 0.70
CA GLY A 96 0.77 -1.23 1.67
C GLY A 96 0.64 0.14 2.33
N ASP A 97 -0.12 1.06 1.71
CA ASP A 97 -0.33 2.43 2.19
C ASP A 97 1.00 3.23 2.26
N VAL A 98 1.70 3.29 1.12
CA VAL A 98 2.98 3.97 0.95
C VAL A 98 2.91 5.06 -0.11
N LEU A 99 2.25 4.79 -1.24
CA LEU A 99 2.28 5.65 -2.42
C LEU A 99 1.66 7.04 -2.17
N GLU A 100 0.75 7.16 -1.22
CA GLU A 100 0.15 8.42 -0.78
C GLU A 100 1.12 9.35 -0.04
N HIS A 101 2.23 8.81 0.46
CA HIS A 101 3.29 9.55 1.14
C HIS A 101 4.39 10.03 0.19
N LEU A 102 4.32 9.69 -1.10
CA LEU A 102 5.33 9.99 -2.09
C LEU A 102 4.94 11.19 -2.97
N MET A 103 5.90 12.05 -3.26
CA MET A 103 5.72 13.19 -4.16
C MET A 103 5.51 12.75 -5.61
N ASP A 104 6.25 11.73 -6.06
CA ASP A 104 6.12 11.11 -7.38
C ASP A 104 5.93 9.59 -7.26
N SER A 105 4.74 9.21 -6.81
CA SER A 105 4.37 7.80 -6.65
C SER A 105 4.41 7.01 -7.95
N GLN A 106 4.15 7.66 -9.10
CA GLN A 106 4.19 7.02 -10.42
C GLN A 106 5.62 6.64 -10.80
N SER A 107 6.58 7.53 -10.63
CA SER A 107 8.00 7.27 -10.93
C SER A 107 8.55 6.15 -10.04
N VAL A 108 8.28 6.21 -8.74
CA VAL A 108 8.70 5.17 -7.78
C VAL A 108 8.13 3.80 -8.16
N LEU A 109 6.82 3.76 -8.47
CA LEU A 109 6.17 2.52 -8.90
C LEU A 109 6.80 1.97 -10.19
N ALA A 110 7.06 2.82 -11.18
CA ALA A 110 7.68 2.42 -12.45
C ALA A 110 9.09 1.83 -12.23
N HIS A 111 9.94 2.52 -11.49
CA HIS A 111 11.31 2.07 -11.23
C HIS A 111 11.35 0.75 -10.47
N LEU A 112 10.62 0.64 -9.35
CA LEU A 112 10.63 -0.58 -8.54
C LEU A 112 9.97 -1.75 -9.28
N SER A 113 8.98 -1.51 -10.14
CA SER A 113 8.35 -2.55 -10.97
C SER A 113 9.32 -3.18 -11.98
N THR A 114 10.44 -2.54 -12.28
CA THR A 114 11.51 -3.18 -13.08
C THR A 114 12.04 -4.45 -12.43
N LEU A 115 11.99 -4.54 -11.09
CA LEU A 115 12.45 -5.70 -10.32
C LEU A 115 11.51 -6.91 -10.40
N LEU A 116 10.29 -6.77 -10.93
CA LEU A 116 9.40 -7.92 -11.11
C LEU A 116 10.00 -8.92 -12.08
N LYS A 117 9.85 -10.20 -11.78
CA LYS A 117 10.01 -11.30 -12.73
C LYS A 117 9.01 -11.16 -13.88
N GLU A 118 9.15 -11.95 -14.94
CA GLU A 118 8.24 -11.90 -16.12
C GLU A 118 6.76 -12.09 -15.74
N ASN A 119 6.47 -13.00 -14.82
CA ASN A 119 5.11 -13.24 -14.31
C ASN A 119 4.87 -12.64 -12.91
N GLY A 120 5.77 -11.76 -12.45
CA GLY A 120 5.66 -11.12 -11.16
C GLY A 120 4.52 -10.11 -11.11
N GLU A 121 4.00 -9.86 -9.92
CA GLU A 121 2.86 -8.98 -9.67
C GLU A 121 3.19 -7.92 -8.62
N VAL A 122 2.65 -6.73 -8.79
CA VAL A 122 2.64 -5.70 -7.76
C VAL A 122 1.27 -5.64 -7.10
N ILE A 123 1.25 -5.54 -5.78
CA ILE A 123 0.04 -5.39 -4.97
C ILE A 123 0.12 -4.03 -4.29
N ILE A 124 -0.87 -3.19 -4.58
CA ILE A 124 -0.92 -1.79 -4.13
C ILE A 124 -2.16 -1.59 -3.28
N SER A 125 -2.01 -0.93 -2.13
CA SER A 125 -3.11 -0.37 -1.35
C SER A 125 -2.90 1.12 -1.16
N VAL A 126 -3.96 1.91 -1.39
CA VAL A 126 -3.97 3.36 -1.12
C VAL A 126 -5.34 3.79 -0.60
N PRO A 127 -5.42 4.80 0.27
CA PRO A 127 -6.69 5.38 0.73
C PRO A 127 -7.48 6.01 -0.42
N ASN A 128 -8.81 5.91 -0.34
CA ASN A 128 -9.71 6.52 -1.32
C ASN A 128 -10.18 7.89 -0.84
N ILE A 129 -9.71 8.96 -1.48
CA ILE A 129 -10.17 10.32 -1.16
C ILE A 129 -11.66 10.54 -1.51
N SER A 130 -12.25 9.74 -2.42
CA SER A 130 -13.68 9.82 -2.78
C SER A 130 -14.62 9.20 -1.74
N HIS A 131 -14.11 8.76 -0.59
CA HIS A 131 -14.91 8.26 0.52
C HIS A 131 -15.85 9.34 1.06
N ILE A 132 -17.03 8.96 1.56
CA ILE A 132 -18.04 9.87 2.14
C ILE A 132 -17.46 10.78 3.23
N GLU A 133 -16.38 10.36 3.87
CA GLU A 133 -15.69 11.14 4.90
C GLU A 133 -15.20 12.49 4.37
N LEU A 134 -14.71 12.56 3.12
CA LEU A 134 -14.32 13.82 2.49
C LEU A 134 -15.50 14.80 2.45
N PHE A 135 -16.66 14.34 1.98
CA PHE A 135 -17.86 15.16 1.93
C PHE A 135 -18.26 15.70 3.29
N ILE A 136 -18.25 14.82 4.31
CA ILE A 136 -18.63 15.19 5.67
C ILE A 136 -17.64 16.22 6.27
N GLN A 137 -16.35 15.99 6.14
CA GLN A 137 -15.36 16.86 6.76
C GLN A 137 -15.29 18.21 6.04
N VAL A 138 -15.23 18.22 4.71
CA VAL A 138 -15.02 19.44 3.94
C VAL A 138 -16.33 20.22 3.75
N TYR A 139 -17.40 19.56 3.29
CA TYR A 139 -18.62 20.28 2.90
C TYR A 139 -19.62 20.49 4.03
N ILE A 140 -19.65 19.59 5.03
CA ILE A 140 -20.57 19.76 6.17
C ILE A 140 -19.89 20.44 7.34
N ARG A 141 -18.64 20.04 7.67
CA ARG A 141 -17.93 20.58 8.84
C ARG A 141 -17.00 21.75 8.52
N GLY A 142 -16.71 22.02 7.24
CA GLY A 142 -15.80 23.07 6.82
C GLY A 142 -14.36 22.90 7.26
N THR A 143 -13.90 21.66 7.43
CA THR A 143 -12.56 21.35 7.96
C THR A 143 -11.80 20.38 7.06
N TRP A 144 -10.45 20.53 7.08
CA TRP A 144 -9.53 19.53 6.55
C TRP A 144 -8.76 18.94 7.74
N PRO A 145 -9.17 17.78 8.27
CA PRO A 145 -8.51 17.18 9.42
C PRO A 145 -7.04 16.85 9.12
N ARG A 146 -6.21 16.87 10.18
CA ARG A 146 -4.84 16.36 10.15
C ARG A 146 -4.71 15.30 11.21
N ASN A 147 -5.04 14.08 10.84
CA ASN A 147 -5.07 12.94 11.74
C ASN A 147 -3.71 12.25 11.80
N GLU A 148 -3.52 11.37 12.77
CA GLU A 148 -2.35 10.50 12.86
C GLU A 148 -2.49 9.26 11.97
N ARG A 149 -3.61 9.08 11.27
CA ARG A 149 -3.91 7.94 10.37
C ARG A 149 -5.16 8.17 9.54
N GLY A 150 -5.39 7.27 8.56
CA GLY A 150 -6.62 7.24 7.76
C GLY A 150 -6.55 8.18 6.56
N ILE A 151 -7.70 8.51 5.95
CA ILE A 151 -7.76 9.30 4.71
C ILE A 151 -7.09 10.67 4.87
N PHE A 152 -7.23 11.27 6.06
CA PHE A 152 -6.68 12.59 6.40
C PHE A 152 -5.41 12.49 7.23
N ASP A 153 -4.61 11.45 7.04
CA ASP A 153 -3.30 11.36 7.68
C ASP A 153 -2.47 12.60 7.30
N LYS A 154 -1.87 13.22 8.32
CA LYS A 154 -1.10 14.46 8.18
C LYS A 154 0.14 14.34 7.31
N THR A 155 0.60 13.09 7.08
CA THR A 155 1.78 12.76 6.28
C THR A 155 1.46 12.45 4.81
N HIS A 156 0.17 12.39 4.44
CA HIS A 156 -0.23 12.24 3.05
C HIS A 156 0.08 13.50 2.25
N VAL A 157 0.75 13.34 1.13
CA VAL A 157 1.08 14.39 0.15
C VAL A 157 0.37 14.18 -1.18
N THR A 158 -0.13 12.97 -1.45
CA THR A 158 -0.88 12.61 -2.64
C THR A 158 -2.19 11.91 -2.24
N TRP A 159 -3.26 12.16 -2.98
CA TRP A 159 -4.57 11.56 -2.75
C TRP A 159 -5.08 10.88 -4.01
N PHE A 160 -5.71 9.73 -3.85
CA PHE A 160 -6.14 8.90 -4.96
C PHE A 160 -7.65 8.68 -4.98
N THR A 161 -8.26 8.90 -6.15
CA THR A 161 -9.52 8.27 -6.52
C THR A 161 -9.22 6.95 -7.22
N LYS A 162 -10.25 6.12 -7.48
CA LYS A 162 -10.08 4.91 -8.28
C LYS A 162 -9.43 5.18 -9.64
N LYS A 163 -9.83 6.25 -10.32
CA LYS A 163 -9.29 6.61 -11.64
C LYS A 163 -7.81 7.00 -11.58
N ASP A 164 -7.41 7.69 -10.52
CA ASP A 164 -6.01 8.10 -10.34
C ASP A 164 -5.11 6.89 -10.11
N VAL A 165 -5.57 5.90 -9.30
CA VAL A 165 -4.85 4.64 -9.11
C VAL A 165 -4.67 3.90 -10.44
N TYR A 166 -5.72 3.81 -11.26
CA TYR A 166 -5.65 3.15 -12.57
C TYR A 166 -4.65 3.87 -13.48
N LYS A 167 -4.76 5.20 -13.58
CA LYS A 167 -3.85 6.02 -14.38
C LYS A 167 -2.39 5.87 -13.92
N MET A 168 -2.14 5.91 -12.61
CA MET A 168 -0.80 5.74 -12.05
C MET A 168 -0.21 4.37 -12.44
N VAL A 169 -0.96 3.30 -12.28
CA VAL A 169 -0.54 1.93 -12.60
C VAL A 169 -0.25 1.78 -14.10
N GLU A 170 -1.15 2.25 -14.96
CA GLU A 170 -0.99 2.19 -16.42
C GLU A 170 0.19 3.05 -16.88
N SER A 171 0.37 4.25 -16.31
CA SER A 171 1.49 5.14 -16.63
C SER A 171 2.85 4.58 -16.16
N ALA A 172 2.85 3.70 -15.15
CA ALA A 172 4.04 2.96 -14.72
C ALA A 172 4.38 1.75 -15.62
N GLY A 173 3.67 1.55 -16.74
CA GLY A 173 3.88 0.42 -17.66
C GLY A 173 3.33 -0.90 -17.13
N LEU A 174 2.30 -0.85 -16.29
CA LEU A 174 1.69 -2.01 -15.68
C LEU A 174 0.25 -2.18 -16.16
N GLN A 175 -0.20 -3.44 -16.26
CA GLN A 175 -1.58 -3.81 -16.56
C GLN A 175 -2.29 -4.28 -15.30
N ILE A 176 -3.45 -3.69 -14.99
CA ILE A 176 -4.27 -4.11 -13.87
C ILE A 176 -4.88 -5.48 -14.13
N LYS A 177 -4.63 -6.41 -13.22
CA LYS A 177 -5.16 -7.78 -13.23
C LYS A 177 -6.41 -7.91 -12.36
N THR A 178 -6.37 -7.30 -11.17
CA THR A 178 -7.46 -7.41 -10.20
C THR A 178 -7.62 -6.08 -9.48
N TYR A 179 -8.88 -5.70 -9.25
CA TYR A 179 -9.25 -4.61 -8.37
C TYR A 179 -10.09 -5.15 -7.22
N ASP A 180 -9.68 -4.79 -6.01
CA ASP A 180 -10.36 -5.10 -4.76
C ASP A 180 -10.45 -3.83 -3.90
N TYR A 181 -11.16 -3.88 -2.79
CA TYR A 181 -11.35 -2.72 -1.92
C TYR A 181 -11.79 -3.11 -0.52
N ASN A 182 -11.50 -2.23 0.42
CA ASN A 182 -12.04 -2.30 1.77
C ASN A 182 -13.16 -1.28 1.95
N LEU A 183 -14.20 -1.66 2.69
CA LEU A 183 -15.33 -0.79 3.03
C LEU A 183 -15.23 -0.33 4.48
N ARG A 184 -15.42 0.98 4.71
CA ARG A 184 -15.66 1.54 6.04
C ARG A 184 -16.89 2.44 6.02
N ALA A 185 -17.63 2.46 7.13
CA ALA A 185 -18.77 3.36 7.29
C ALA A 185 -18.31 4.81 7.46
N ARG A 186 -17.31 5.00 8.29
CA ARG A 186 -16.62 6.27 8.59
C ARG A 186 -15.19 5.97 9.01
N ASP A 187 -14.29 6.92 8.82
CA ASP A 187 -12.88 6.75 9.22
C ASP A 187 -12.75 6.45 10.73
N ALA A 188 -13.46 7.21 11.56
CA ALA A 188 -13.44 7.05 13.02
C ALA A 188 -14.18 5.81 13.54
N ILE A 189 -15.23 5.32 12.83
CA ILE A 189 -16.11 4.24 13.31
C ILE A 189 -15.78 2.89 12.67
N GLY A 190 -14.92 2.87 11.67
CA GLY A 190 -14.58 1.67 10.93
C GLY A 190 -15.76 1.09 10.15
N SER A 191 -15.95 -0.23 10.21
CA SER A 191 -16.95 -0.93 9.41
C SER A 191 -18.34 -1.05 10.06
N LYS A 192 -18.60 -0.33 11.15
CA LYS A 192 -19.92 -0.35 11.81
C LYS A 192 -20.93 0.50 11.05
N PHE A 193 -21.78 -0.15 10.23
CA PHE A 193 -22.85 0.50 9.48
C PHE A 193 -24.15 0.53 10.28
N ASN A 194 -24.68 1.71 10.59
CA ASN A 194 -26.05 1.87 11.09
C ASN A 194 -27.06 1.70 9.96
N PHE A 195 -28.38 1.73 10.30
CA PHE A 195 -29.45 1.51 9.32
C PHE A 195 -29.36 2.45 8.11
N TRP A 196 -29.22 3.75 8.34
CA TRP A 196 -29.17 4.74 7.26
C TRP A 196 -27.93 4.60 6.37
N LEU A 197 -26.78 4.32 6.95
CA LEU A 197 -25.56 4.05 6.19
C LEU A 197 -25.66 2.76 5.37
N LYS A 198 -26.40 1.75 5.87
CA LYS A 198 -26.69 0.53 5.08
C LYS A 198 -27.56 0.85 3.86
N VAL A 199 -28.61 1.67 4.02
CA VAL A 199 -29.45 2.12 2.91
C VAL A 199 -28.62 2.92 1.89
N LEU A 200 -27.84 3.88 2.35
CA LEU A 200 -26.99 4.69 1.48
C LEU A 200 -25.93 3.84 0.75
N LYS A 201 -25.38 2.81 1.40
CA LYS A 201 -24.46 1.84 0.79
C LYS A 201 -25.10 1.03 -0.34
N ILE A 202 -26.40 0.71 -0.22
CA ILE A 202 -27.15 0.03 -1.30
C ILE A 202 -27.29 0.96 -2.50
N ILE A 203 -27.55 2.24 -2.28
CA ILE A 203 -27.69 3.26 -3.33
C ILE A 203 -26.36 3.51 -4.03
N ASN A 204 -25.29 3.72 -3.28
CA ASN A 204 -23.94 3.96 -3.83
C ASN A 204 -22.84 3.40 -2.92
N LYS A 205 -22.43 2.16 -3.18
CA LYS A 205 -21.35 1.48 -2.45
C LYS A 205 -20.02 2.21 -2.53
N ASN A 206 -19.75 2.93 -3.63
CA ASN A 206 -18.46 3.58 -3.84
C ASN A 206 -18.17 4.68 -2.81
N LEU A 207 -19.23 5.28 -2.22
CA LEU A 207 -19.09 6.24 -1.12
C LEU A 207 -18.42 5.66 0.13
N PHE A 208 -18.40 4.34 0.26
CA PHE A 208 -17.88 3.62 1.43
C PHE A 208 -16.62 2.81 1.13
N VAL A 209 -16.11 2.87 -0.10
CA VAL A 209 -14.78 2.33 -0.42
C VAL A 209 -13.76 3.19 0.29
N PHE A 210 -13.09 2.60 1.28
CA PHE A 210 -12.10 3.28 2.12
C PHE A 210 -10.69 3.18 1.55
N GLN A 211 -10.36 2.00 1.04
CA GLN A 211 -9.07 1.72 0.39
C GLN A 211 -9.29 1.05 -0.95
N HIS A 212 -8.51 1.45 -1.93
CA HIS A 212 -8.35 0.76 -3.19
C HIS A 212 -7.22 -0.26 -3.06
N ILE A 213 -7.45 -1.48 -3.53
CA ILE A 213 -6.44 -2.53 -3.62
C ILE A 213 -6.35 -2.95 -5.07
N VAL A 214 -5.15 -2.90 -5.63
CA VAL A 214 -4.90 -3.23 -7.03
C VAL A 214 -3.79 -4.27 -7.12
N VAL A 215 -4.03 -5.32 -7.90
CA VAL A 215 -2.99 -6.25 -8.34
C VAL A 215 -2.72 -5.96 -9.80
N ALA A 216 -1.46 -5.70 -10.13
CA ALA A 216 -1.04 -5.42 -11.50
C ALA A 216 0.22 -6.22 -11.85
N LYS A 217 0.47 -6.39 -13.14
CA LYS A 217 1.63 -7.08 -13.71
C LYS A 217 2.26 -6.22 -14.79
N LYS A 218 3.48 -6.55 -15.21
CA LYS A 218 4.06 -5.91 -16.37
C LYS A 218 3.15 -6.07 -17.57
N ASP A 219 2.96 -4.99 -18.32
CA ASP A 219 2.32 -5.09 -19.64
C ASP A 219 3.24 -5.89 -20.55
N LYS A 220 2.72 -6.95 -21.17
CA LYS A 220 3.48 -7.64 -22.20
C LYS A 220 3.50 -6.70 -23.38
N ILE A 221 4.62 -6.04 -23.60
CA ILE A 221 4.85 -5.24 -24.80
C ILE A 221 4.50 -6.13 -25.98
N LYS A 222 3.48 -5.71 -26.74
CA LYS A 222 3.12 -6.32 -28.01
C LYS A 222 4.22 -6.10 -29.05
#